data_e10c089bbaa7180b022a0093cff4dbd7
#
_entry.id   e10c089bbaa7180b022a0093cff4dbd7
#
_cell.length_a   1.000
_cell.length_b   1.000
_cell.length_c   1.000
_cell.angle_alpha   90.00
_cell.angle_beta   90.00
_cell.angle_gamma   90.00
#
_symmetry.space_group_name_H-M   'P 1'
#
loop_
_entity.id
_entity.type
_entity.pdbx_description
1 polymer ?
#
loop_
_entity_poly.entity_id
_entity_poly.type
_entity_poly.pdbx_seq_one_letter_code
_entity_poly.pdbx_strand_id
1 'polypeptide(L)'
;MKILKNKYFILWMIGFFVVVCLCLYFNLEIKIIVSAISAYVVSSSLALNAYSIFEKTRADKFNLTMQLLFKWDEKHFIEARDYTREQQNIKEKKGDKEILKEIKEKPELKRSIIMTMNYFETLQTFIENNRIDEGIIMEHFAHMLKDILERYDCYLNSDDFKKNNPLGFKKLIKLKNRCDTYIL
;
A
#
# COMPACT_ATOMS: atom_id res chain seq x y z
N MET A 1 -11.75 -14.60 15.01
CA MET A 1 -11.45 -15.55 13.92
C MET A 1 -12.06 -16.96 14.10
N LYS A 2 -12.07 -17.60 15.28
CA LYS A 2 -12.73 -18.91 15.52
C LYS A 2 -14.25 -18.92 15.27
N ILE A 3 -14.97 -17.86 15.62
CA ILE A 3 -16.45 -17.79 15.52
C ILE A 3 -16.91 -17.66 14.06
N LEU A 4 -16.18 -16.93 13.20
CA LEU A 4 -16.52 -16.84 11.79
C LEU A 4 -16.31 -18.18 11.06
N LYS A 5 -15.22 -18.91 11.33
CA LYS A 5 -14.99 -20.26 10.78
C LYS A 5 -16.12 -21.22 11.09
N ASN A 6 -16.70 -21.13 12.30
CA ASN A 6 -17.83 -21.97 12.68
C ASN A 6 -19.11 -21.63 11.88
N LYS A 7 -19.38 -20.35 11.61
CA LYS A 7 -20.59 -19.97 10.82
C LYS A 7 -20.54 -20.48 9.39
N TYR A 8 -19.41 -20.36 8.70
CA TYR A 8 -19.25 -20.88 7.34
C TYR A 8 -19.30 -22.40 7.28
N PHE A 9 -18.74 -23.10 8.27
CA PHE A 9 -18.83 -24.54 8.38
C PHE A 9 -20.28 -25.00 8.58
N ILE A 10 -21.04 -24.33 9.45
CA ILE A 10 -22.46 -24.63 9.67
C ILE A 10 -23.25 -24.40 8.39
N LEU A 11 -23.02 -23.26 7.69
CA LEU A 11 -23.69 -22.95 6.42
C LEU A 11 -23.38 -24.01 5.34
N TRP A 12 -22.15 -24.48 5.27
CA TRP A 12 -21.72 -25.55 4.39
C TRP A 12 -22.42 -26.87 4.70
N MET A 13 -22.52 -27.24 5.97
CA MET A 13 -23.22 -28.46 6.42
C MET A 13 -24.72 -28.39 6.08
N ILE A 14 -25.36 -27.24 6.30
CA ILE A 14 -26.77 -27.04 5.93
C ILE A 14 -26.96 -27.21 4.42
N GLY A 15 -26.11 -26.60 3.60
CA GLY A 15 -26.16 -26.74 2.15
C GLY A 15 -25.97 -28.21 1.70
N PHE A 16 -25.04 -28.94 2.30
CA PHE A 16 -24.84 -30.36 2.02
C PHE A 16 -26.12 -31.17 2.34
N PHE A 17 -26.70 -30.97 3.52
CA PHE A 17 -27.94 -31.66 3.90
C PHE A 17 -29.09 -31.35 2.95
N VAL A 18 -29.22 -30.09 2.51
CA VAL A 18 -30.27 -29.70 1.53
C VAL A 18 -30.08 -30.44 0.22
N VAL A 19 -28.86 -30.53 -0.30
CA VAL A 19 -28.59 -31.28 -1.55
C VAL A 19 -28.97 -32.75 -1.41
N VAL A 20 -28.56 -33.39 -0.30
CA VAL A 20 -28.88 -34.81 -0.03
C VAL A 20 -30.40 -35.01 0.09
N CYS A 21 -31.12 -34.16 0.84
CA CYS A 21 -32.59 -34.24 0.98
C CYS A 21 -33.31 -34.08 -0.36
N LEU A 22 -32.87 -33.13 -1.21
CA LEU A 22 -33.44 -32.93 -2.55
C LEU A 22 -33.23 -34.17 -3.44
N CYS A 23 -32.04 -34.76 -3.41
CA CYS A 23 -31.73 -35.97 -4.16
C CYS A 23 -32.62 -37.16 -3.74
N LEU A 24 -32.85 -37.31 -2.43
CA LEU A 24 -33.72 -38.35 -1.89
C LEU A 24 -35.20 -38.10 -2.20
N TYR A 25 -35.63 -36.83 -2.08
CA TYR A 25 -37.04 -36.45 -2.39
C TYR A 25 -37.43 -36.74 -3.85
N PHE A 26 -36.53 -36.48 -4.79
CA PHE A 26 -36.76 -36.71 -6.21
C PHE A 26 -36.49 -38.16 -6.66
N ASN A 27 -36.14 -39.08 -5.75
CA ASN A 27 -35.82 -40.47 -6.06
C ASN A 27 -34.83 -40.61 -7.24
N LEU A 28 -33.78 -39.80 -7.22
CA LEU A 28 -32.78 -39.76 -8.28
C LEU A 28 -31.93 -41.04 -8.30
N GLU A 29 -31.48 -41.41 -9.48
CA GLU A 29 -30.54 -42.53 -9.64
C GLU A 29 -29.25 -42.26 -8.85
N ILE A 30 -28.65 -43.32 -8.30
CA ILE A 30 -27.43 -43.29 -7.50
C ILE A 30 -26.30 -42.52 -8.20
N LYS A 31 -26.17 -42.68 -9.53
CA LYS A 31 -25.16 -41.97 -10.33
C LYS A 31 -25.35 -40.46 -10.30
N ILE A 32 -26.57 -39.97 -10.34
CA ILE A 32 -26.94 -38.55 -10.30
C ILE A 32 -26.65 -37.99 -8.89
N ILE A 33 -27.02 -38.78 -7.86
CA ILE A 33 -26.74 -38.40 -6.45
C ILE A 33 -25.23 -38.22 -6.22
N VAL A 34 -24.42 -39.19 -6.62
CA VAL A 34 -22.94 -39.12 -6.48
C VAL A 34 -22.38 -37.95 -7.26
N SER A 35 -22.86 -37.69 -8.48
CA SER A 35 -22.43 -36.55 -9.29
C SER A 35 -22.78 -35.22 -8.62
N ALA A 36 -24.01 -35.07 -8.09
CA ALA A 36 -24.43 -33.86 -7.39
C ALA A 36 -23.63 -33.58 -6.12
N ILE A 37 -23.40 -34.62 -5.32
CA ILE A 37 -22.54 -34.48 -4.12
C ILE A 37 -21.11 -34.13 -4.49
N SER A 38 -20.54 -34.77 -5.50
CA SER A 38 -19.18 -34.46 -5.97
C SER A 38 -19.06 -33.04 -6.47
N ALA A 39 -20.02 -32.56 -7.26
CA ALA A 39 -20.08 -31.19 -7.76
C ALA A 39 -20.18 -30.17 -6.60
N TYR A 40 -21.00 -30.48 -5.59
CA TYR A 40 -21.12 -29.63 -4.39
C TYR A 40 -19.80 -29.54 -3.62
N VAL A 41 -19.12 -30.66 -3.38
CA VAL A 41 -17.83 -30.68 -2.67
C VAL A 41 -16.77 -29.92 -3.44
N VAL A 42 -16.65 -30.11 -4.75
CA VAL A 42 -15.67 -29.40 -5.59
C VAL A 42 -15.94 -27.90 -5.60
N SER A 43 -17.20 -27.49 -5.84
CA SER A 43 -17.58 -26.08 -5.85
C SER A 43 -17.33 -25.39 -4.51
N SER A 44 -17.66 -26.09 -3.40
CA SER A 44 -17.41 -25.57 -2.05
C SER A 44 -15.92 -25.43 -1.75
N SER A 45 -15.11 -26.39 -2.18
CA SER A 45 -13.66 -26.34 -2.03
C SER A 45 -13.05 -25.18 -2.81
N LEU A 46 -13.50 -24.94 -4.03
CA LEU A 46 -13.07 -23.79 -4.84
C LEU A 46 -13.44 -22.46 -4.18
N ALA A 47 -14.67 -22.34 -3.67
CA ALA A 47 -15.12 -21.13 -2.98
C ALA A 47 -14.31 -20.86 -1.71
N LEU A 48 -14.02 -21.89 -0.89
CA LEU A 48 -13.19 -21.77 0.31
C LEU A 48 -11.75 -21.39 -0.02
N ASN A 49 -11.18 -21.98 -1.07
CA ASN A 49 -9.83 -21.63 -1.53
C ASN A 49 -9.77 -20.17 -2.03
N ALA A 50 -10.73 -19.73 -2.82
CA ALA A 50 -10.81 -18.36 -3.30
C ALA A 50 -10.93 -17.37 -2.12
N TYR A 51 -11.77 -17.67 -1.13
CA TYR A 51 -11.90 -16.87 0.08
C TYR A 51 -10.59 -16.82 0.88
N SER A 52 -9.91 -17.96 1.04
CA SER A 52 -8.62 -18.04 1.75
C SER A 52 -7.53 -17.20 1.07
N ILE A 53 -7.48 -17.25 -0.27
CA ILE A 53 -6.55 -16.43 -1.06
C ILE A 53 -6.86 -14.93 -0.87
N PHE A 54 -8.14 -14.56 -0.91
CA PHE A 54 -8.56 -13.17 -0.71
C PHE A 54 -8.16 -12.65 0.68
N GLU A 55 -8.45 -13.40 1.75
CA GLU A 55 -8.06 -13.03 3.11
C GLU A 55 -6.54 -12.96 3.27
N LYS A 56 -5.79 -13.90 2.69
CA LYS A 56 -4.33 -13.86 2.70
C LYS A 56 -3.81 -12.59 2.00
N THR A 57 -4.31 -12.30 0.81
CA THR A 57 -3.89 -11.11 0.04
C THR A 57 -4.17 -9.83 0.83
N ARG A 58 -5.32 -9.75 1.51
CA ARG A 58 -5.67 -8.61 2.35
C ARG A 58 -4.73 -8.48 3.55
N ALA A 59 -4.41 -9.60 4.21
CA ALA A 59 -3.47 -9.61 5.34
C ALA A 59 -2.06 -9.23 4.89
N ASP A 60 -1.59 -9.75 3.75
CA ASP A 60 -0.27 -9.43 3.19
C ASP A 60 -0.17 -7.95 2.82
N LYS A 61 -1.24 -7.38 2.23
CA LYS A 61 -1.34 -5.95 1.92
C LYS A 61 -1.24 -5.09 3.18
N PHE A 62 -1.99 -5.43 4.23
CA PHE A 62 -1.94 -4.73 5.52
C PHE A 62 -0.55 -4.84 6.16
N ASN A 63 0.04 -6.05 6.21
CA ASN A 63 1.36 -6.26 6.78
C ASN A 63 2.44 -5.46 6.07
N LEU A 64 2.42 -5.43 4.74
CA LEU A 64 3.37 -4.64 3.96
C LEU A 64 3.20 -3.13 4.21
N THR A 65 1.95 -2.66 4.34
CA THR A 65 1.66 -1.27 4.70
C THR A 65 2.28 -0.91 6.04
N MET A 66 2.06 -1.75 7.07
CA MET A 66 2.63 -1.53 8.41
C MET A 66 4.17 -1.59 8.41
N GLN A 67 4.77 -2.51 7.65
CA GLN A 67 6.24 -2.56 7.52
C GLN A 67 6.82 -1.28 6.93
N LEU A 68 6.15 -0.69 5.94
CA LEU A 68 6.58 0.59 5.37
C LEU A 68 6.42 1.74 6.37
N LEU A 69 5.31 1.78 7.14
CA LEU A 69 5.14 2.76 8.20
C LEU A 69 6.28 2.68 9.23
N PHE A 70 6.57 1.48 9.72
CA PHE A 70 7.65 1.27 10.71
C PHE A 70 9.04 1.56 10.13
N LYS A 71 9.27 1.25 8.86
CA LYS A 71 10.53 1.57 8.19
C LYS A 71 10.84 3.06 8.20
N TRP A 72 9.81 3.91 8.12
CA TRP A 72 9.96 5.36 8.22
C TRP A 72 10.51 5.82 9.58
N ASP A 73 10.31 5.03 10.63
CA ASP A 73 10.81 5.30 11.97
C ASP A 73 12.15 4.61 12.28
N GLU A 74 12.80 4.01 11.29
CA GLU A 74 14.17 3.53 11.43
C GLU A 74 15.16 4.69 11.59
N LYS A 75 16.22 4.46 12.36
CA LYS A 75 17.20 5.47 12.76
C LYS A 75 17.72 6.34 11.60
N HIS A 76 18.06 5.70 10.48
CA HIS A 76 18.60 6.43 9.33
C HIS A 76 17.57 7.36 8.64
N PHE A 77 16.27 7.04 8.69
CA PHE A 77 15.22 7.94 8.21
C PHE A 77 14.95 9.06 9.20
N ILE A 78 15.04 8.80 10.51
CA ILE A 78 14.94 9.83 11.54
C ILE A 78 16.08 10.86 11.37
N GLU A 79 17.32 10.39 11.26
CA GLU A 79 18.49 11.24 11.03
C GLU A 79 18.35 12.07 9.72
N ALA A 80 17.88 11.44 8.64
CA ALA A 80 17.64 12.15 7.39
C ALA A 80 16.57 13.23 7.53
N ARG A 81 15.45 12.95 8.22
CA ARG A 81 14.38 13.92 8.48
C ARG A 81 14.90 15.09 9.32
N ASP A 82 15.63 14.82 10.37
CA ASP A 82 16.16 15.87 11.25
C ASP A 82 17.13 16.76 10.47
N TYR A 83 18.01 16.17 9.69
CA TYR A 83 18.93 16.91 8.83
C TYR A 83 18.21 17.79 7.79
N THR A 84 17.08 17.30 7.24
CA THR A 84 16.29 18.06 6.26
C THR A 84 15.38 19.11 6.90
N ARG A 85 14.99 18.99 8.18
CA ARG A 85 14.16 19.97 8.88
C ARG A 85 14.85 21.33 9.05
N GLU A 86 16.17 21.33 9.30
CA GLU A 86 16.94 22.57 9.39
C GLU A 86 16.81 23.43 8.12
N GLN A 87 16.59 22.77 6.97
CA GLN A 87 16.46 23.44 5.69
C GLN A 87 15.17 24.24 5.53
N GLN A 88 14.11 23.90 6.28
CA GLN A 88 12.86 24.67 6.24
C GLN A 88 13.08 26.10 6.69
N ASN A 89 13.80 26.28 7.79
CA ASN A 89 14.15 27.60 8.30
C ASN A 89 14.99 28.43 7.31
N ILE A 90 15.84 27.75 6.52
CA ILE A 90 16.64 28.38 5.48
C ILE A 90 15.76 28.83 4.32
N LYS A 91 14.84 27.96 3.87
CA LYS A 91 13.90 28.28 2.78
C LYS A 91 13.05 29.51 3.10
N GLU A 92 12.48 29.54 4.31
CA GLU A 92 11.63 30.63 4.76
C GLU A 92 12.40 31.97 4.87
N LYS A 93 13.68 31.92 5.25
CA LYS A 93 14.50 33.11 5.44
C LYS A 93 15.25 33.56 4.19
N LYS A 94 15.72 32.64 3.37
CA LYS A 94 16.68 32.92 2.29
C LYS A 94 16.19 32.50 0.88
N GLY A 95 15.11 31.72 0.80
CA GLY A 95 14.46 31.30 -0.45
C GLY A 95 15.16 30.12 -1.17
N ASP A 96 14.59 29.77 -2.32
CA ASP A 96 14.91 28.55 -3.08
C ASP A 96 16.37 28.49 -3.60
N LYS A 97 16.94 29.64 -3.96
CA LYS A 97 18.33 29.69 -4.48
C LYS A 97 19.35 29.23 -3.42
N GLU A 98 19.14 29.60 -2.18
CA GLU A 98 20.05 29.22 -1.10
C GLU A 98 19.91 27.73 -0.77
N ILE A 99 18.68 27.16 -0.83
CA ILE A 99 18.49 25.72 -0.68
C ILE A 99 19.22 24.93 -1.77
N LEU A 100 19.08 25.34 -3.03
CA LEU A 100 19.79 24.68 -4.13
C LEU A 100 21.31 24.75 -3.97
N LYS A 101 21.84 25.85 -3.42
CA LYS A 101 23.25 26.01 -3.11
C LYS A 101 23.66 25.08 -1.96
N GLU A 102 22.91 25.06 -0.87
CA GLU A 102 23.15 24.16 0.27
C GLU A 102 23.17 22.68 -0.14
N ILE A 103 22.22 22.25 -1.00
CA ILE A 103 22.18 20.87 -1.52
C ILE A 103 23.43 20.54 -2.36
N LYS A 104 23.98 21.52 -3.09
CA LYS A 104 25.23 21.32 -3.86
C LYS A 104 26.46 21.26 -2.98
N GLU A 105 26.51 22.11 -1.95
CA GLU A 105 27.67 22.23 -1.07
C GLU A 105 27.74 21.15 0.03
N LYS A 106 26.59 20.56 0.40
CA LYS A 106 26.48 19.56 1.47
C LYS A 106 26.08 18.17 0.92
N PRO A 107 27.05 17.29 0.63
CA PRO A 107 26.75 15.95 0.06
C PRO A 107 25.86 15.11 0.98
N GLU A 108 25.96 15.26 2.29
CA GLU A 108 25.14 14.53 3.26
C GLU A 108 23.67 14.95 3.19
N LEU A 109 23.40 16.26 3.05
CA LEU A 109 22.04 16.76 2.82
C LEU A 109 21.46 16.20 1.52
N LYS A 110 22.25 16.26 0.44
CA LYS A 110 21.83 15.69 -0.85
C LYS A 110 21.49 14.21 -0.73
N ARG A 111 22.32 13.42 -0.01
CA ARG A 111 22.08 11.99 0.24
C ARG A 111 20.78 11.77 1.03
N SER A 112 20.55 12.55 2.08
CA SER A 112 19.34 12.46 2.91
C SER A 112 18.08 12.77 2.12
N ILE A 113 18.11 13.80 1.25
CA ILE A 113 17.02 14.14 0.35
C ILE A 113 16.75 13.00 -0.63
N ILE A 114 17.78 12.49 -1.31
CA ILE A 114 17.65 11.39 -2.28
C ILE A 114 17.07 10.14 -1.61
N MET A 115 17.54 9.79 -0.41
CA MET A 115 17.03 8.65 0.34
C MET A 115 15.54 8.81 0.66
N THR A 116 15.11 9.99 1.10
CA THR A 116 13.72 10.31 1.38
C THR A 116 12.87 10.24 0.09
N MET A 117 13.35 10.80 -1.02
CA MET A 117 12.64 10.77 -2.29
C MET A 117 12.51 9.35 -2.85
N ASN A 118 13.54 8.52 -2.76
CA ASN A 118 13.49 7.11 -3.16
C ASN A 118 12.47 6.31 -2.33
N TYR A 119 12.35 6.63 -1.05
CA TYR A 119 11.30 6.03 -0.21
C TYR A 119 9.90 6.43 -0.70
N PHE A 120 9.68 7.71 -1.01
CA PHE A 120 8.39 8.20 -1.52
C PHE A 120 8.05 7.63 -2.90
N GLU A 121 9.05 7.47 -3.79
CA GLU A 121 8.87 6.79 -5.07
C GLU A 121 8.46 5.32 -4.88
N THR A 122 9.02 4.67 -3.86
CA THR A 122 8.67 3.29 -3.49
C THR A 122 7.23 3.22 -3.00
N LEU A 123 6.81 4.13 -2.11
CA LEU A 123 5.41 4.24 -1.66
C LEU A 123 4.46 4.41 -2.84
N GLN A 124 4.75 5.37 -3.73
CA GLN A 124 3.92 5.62 -4.91
C GLN A 124 3.83 4.39 -5.82
N THR A 125 4.94 3.67 -6.00
CA THR A 125 4.97 2.44 -6.78
C THR A 125 4.09 1.35 -6.19
N PHE A 126 4.10 1.18 -4.87
CA PHE A 126 3.27 0.19 -4.19
C PHE A 126 1.79 0.57 -4.18
N ILE A 127 1.48 1.87 -4.09
CA ILE A 127 0.10 2.37 -4.23
C ILE A 127 -0.42 2.08 -5.65
N GLU A 128 0.33 2.43 -6.69
CA GLU A 128 -0.06 2.20 -8.09
C GLU A 128 -0.31 0.72 -8.40
N ASN A 129 0.45 -0.16 -7.80
CA ASN A 129 0.31 -1.61 -7.98
C ASN A 129 -0.66 -2.26 -6.98
N ASN A 130 -1.40 -1.47 -6.20
CA ASN A 130 -2.35 -1.93 -5.17
C ASN A 130 -1.74 -2.92 -4.16
N ARG A 131 -0.44 -2.78 -3.87
CA ARG A 131 0.30 -3.65 -2.95
C ARG A 131 0.18 -3.25 -1.49
N ILE A 132 -0.17 -1.99 -1.22
CA ILE A 132 -0.34 -1.41 0.11
C ILE A 132 -1.69 -0.71 0.23
N ASP A 133 -2.12 -0.45 1.45
CA ASP A 133 -3.35 0.28 1.73
C ASP A 133 -3.09 1.79 1.64
N GLU A 134 -3.57 2.40 0.55
CA GLU A 134 -3.41 3.84 0.29
C GLU A 134 -4.09 4.67 1.39
N GLY A 135 -5.28 4.24 1.87
CA GLY A 135 -5.99 4.96 2.91
C GLY A 135 -5.17 5.09 4.19
N ILE A 136 -4.59 3.97 4.66
CA ILE A 136 -3.73 3.96 5.84
C ILE A 136 -2.49 4.83 5.63
N ILE A 137 -1.84 4.75 4.46
CA ILE A 137 -0.66 5.59 4.17
C ILE A 137 -1.02 7.08 4.17
N MET A 138 -2.13 7.45 3.52
CA MET A 138 -2.52 8.86 3.44
C MET A 138 -2.98 9.40 4.79
N GLU A 139 -3.72 8.63 5.58
CA GLU A 139 -4.12 9.02 6.94
C GLU A 139 -2.92 9.37 7.83
N HIS A 140 -1.84 8.60 7.74
CA HIS A 140 -0.67 8.80 8.60
C HIS A 140 0.34 9.80 8.02
N PHE A 141 0.47 9.88 6.71
CA PHE A 141 1.61 10.52 6.06
C PHE A 141 1.27 11.69 5.13
N ALA A 142 0.01 11.90 4.71
CA ALA A 142 -0.30 12.88 3.67
C ALA A 142 0.25 14.28 3.96
N HIS A 143 0.04 14.81 5.15
CA HIS A 143 0.55 16.12 5.55
C HIS A 143 2.08 16.18 5.52
N MET A 144 2.75 15.18 6.12
CA MET A 144 4.21 15.12 6.17
C MET A 144 4.82 14.93 4.77
N LEU A 145 4.22 14.07 3.93
CA LEU A 145 4.65 13.88 2.53
C LEU A 145 4.54 15.19 1.75
N LYS A 146 3.41 15.88 1.88
CA LYS A 146 3.18 17.18 1.25
C LYS A 146 4.25 18.18 1.69
N ASP A 147 4.44 18.36 2.99
CA ASP A 147 5.41 19.32 3.54
C ASP A 147 6.84 19.06 3.03
N ILE A 148 7.26 17.82 2.98
CA ILE A 148 8.60 17.46 2.49
C ILE A 148 8.71 17.70 0.98
N LEU A 149 7.70 17.32 0.19
CA LEU A 149 7.70 17.54 -1.25
C LEU A 149 7.67 19.03 -1.61
N GLU A 150 6.92 19.86 -0.86
CA GLU A 150 6.90 21.30 -1.05
C GLU A 150 8.21 21.96 -0.61
N ARG A 151 8.83 21.49 0.45
CA ARG A 151 10.14 21.98 0.91
C ARG A 151 11.21 21.88 -0.17
N TYR A 152 11.23 20.77 -0.89
CA TYR A 152 12.22 20.50 -1.92
C TYR A 152 11.70 20.66 -3.35
N ASP A 153 10.57 21.35 -3.54
CA ASP A 153 9.97 21.57 -4.86
C ASP A 153 10.96 22.21 -5.84
N CYS A 154 11.76 23.17 -5.38
CA CYS A 154 12.81 23.79 -6.19
C CYS A 154 13.88 22.81 -6.67
N TYR A 155 14.26 21.84 -5.84
CA TYR A 155 15.22 20.78 -6.20
C TYR A 155 14.57 19.74 -7.14
N LEU A 156 13.37 19.30 -6.84
CA LEU A 156 12.62 18.36 -7.66
C LEU A 156 12.35 18.92 -9.05
N ASN A 157 12.10 20.23 -9.16
CA ASN A 157 11.86 20.91 -10.42
C ASN A 157 13.16 21.32 -11.16
N SER A 158 14.34 21.12 -10.56
CA SER A 158 15.60 21.41 -11.21
C SER A 158 15.84 20.52 -12.43
N ASP A 159 16.53 21.07 -13.44
CA ASP A 159 16.90 20.30 -14.64
C ASP A 159 17.81 19.09 -14.30
N ASP A 160 18.67 19.25 -13.28
CA ASP A 160 19.56 18.18 -12.82
C ASP A 160 18.76 16.98 -12.30
N PHE A 161 17.76 17.20 -11.44
CA PHE A 161 16.92 16.12 -10.91
C PHE A 161 16.07 15.48 -12.00
N LYS A 162 15.36 16.28 -12.80
CA LYS A 162 14.46 15.80 -13.86
C LYS A 162 15.21 14.99 -14.92
N LYS A 163 16.41 15.43 -15.31
CA LYS A 163 17.24 14.77 -16.30
C LYS A 163 17.79 13.44 -15.80
N ASN A 164 18.22 13.42 -14.53
CA ASN A 164 18.85 12.23 -13.95
C ASN A 164 17.84 11.21 -13.41
N ASN A 165 16.61 11.64 -13.08
CA ASN A 165 15.56 10.77 -12.54
C ASN A 165 14.15 11.09 -13.06
N PRO A 166 13.90 10.96 -14.38
CA PRO A 166 12.63 11.38 -14.98
C PRO A 166 11.43 10.53 -14.54
N LEU A 167 11.62 9.25 -14.24
CA LEU A 167 10.55 8.38 -13.73
C LEU A 167 10.21 8.68 -12.28
N GLY A 168 11.22 8.89 -11.44
CA GLY A 168 11.04 9.27 -10.04
C GLY A 168 10.34 10.61 -9.92
N PHE A 169 10.73 11.62 -10.69
CA PHE A 169 10.03 12.89 -10.73
C PHE A 169 8.52 12.74 -11.00
N LYS A 170 8.15 11.94 -12.02
CA LYS A 170 6.73 11.70 -12.34
C LYS A 170 5.98 11.03 -11.18
N LYS A 171 6.61 10.08 -10.49
CA LYS A 171 6.02 9.38 -9.34
C LYS A 171 5.83 10.31 -8.15
N LEU A 172 6.81 11.17 -7.86
CA LEU A 172 6.73 12.13 -6.77
C LEU A 172 5.63 13.17 -7.00
N ILE A 173 5.47 13.66 -8.23
CA ILE A 173 4.36 14.57 -8.58
C ILE A 173 3.00 13.88 -8.42
N LYS A 174 2.87 12.63 -8.84
CA LYS A 174 1.63 11.86 -8.62
C LYS A 174 1.33 11.68 -7.13
N LEU A 175 2.35 11.39 -6.33
CA LEU A 175 2.20 11.25 -4.88
C LEU A 175 1.75 12.57 -4.24
N LYS A 176 2.36 13.70 -4.62
CA LYS A 176 1.95 15.03 -4.17
C LYS A 176 0.48 15.31 -4.47
N ASN A 177 0.04 15.06 -5.71
CA ASN A 177 -1.36 15.27 -6.11
C ASN A 177 -2.33 14.39 -5.30
N ARG A 178 -1.93 13.16 -4.95
CA ARG A 178 -2.74 12.29 -4.07
C ARG A 178 -2.84 12.86 -2.66
N CYS A 179 -1.74 13.36 -2.10
CA CYS A 179 -1.76 14.03 -0.80
C CYS A 179 -2.69 15.27 -0.82
N ASP A 180 -2.60 16.09 -1.85
CA ASP A 180 -3.46 17.27 -2.01
C ASP A 180 -4.95 16.88 -2.06
N THR A 181 -5.29 15.82 -2.81
CA THR A 181 -6.67 15.31 -2.90
C THR A 181 -7.18 14.73 -1.58
N TYR A 182 -6.30 14.15 -0.79
CA TYR A 182 -6.68 13.54 0.50
C TYR A 182 -6.89 14.59 1.61
N ILE A 183 -6.15 15.69 1.58
CA ILE A 183 -6.17 16.74 2.60
C ILE A 183 -7.34 17.72 2.39
N LEU A 184 -7.90 17.82 1.18
CA LEU A 184 -9.05 18.64 0.84
C LEU A 184 -10.35 18.04 1.36
#